data_bfbec792849c1f5b8664e0e36db23a98
#
_entry.id   bfbec792849c1f5b8664e0e36db23a98
#
_cell.length_a   1.000
_cell.length_b   1.000
_cell.length_c   1.000
_cell.angle_alpha   90.00
_cell.angle_beta   90.00
_cell.angle_gamma   90.00
#
_symmetry.space_group_name_H-M   'P 1'
#
loop_
_entity.id
_entity.type
_entity.pdbx_description
1 polymer ?
#
loop_
_entity_poly.entity_id
_entity_poly.type
_entity_poly.pdbx_seq_one_letter_code
_entity_poly.pdbx_strand_id
1 'polypeptide(L)'
;MTDPKDTNTMPDSPEETVVNPADVSVTDVSAAELAQLQQELEAAQSKANDNWERCLRLQADMENQRRRLEKQVEDAHKYSVQKFVEGILPVIDSLEMGMQAGGDIDSIREGMGLTLKQFEAVMERFKVEAVNPLGQAFNPEFHQAVAMQPSPDHDNNTVIAVMQKGYTLSGRTVRPAMVMVCKK
;
A
#
# COMPACT_ATOMS: atom_id res chain seq x y z
N MET A 1 38.60 11.87 -36.27
CA MET A 1 38.50 13.33 -36.02
C MET A 1 37.94 13.47 -34.65
N THR A 2 38.86 13.63 -33.81
CA THR A 2 39.14 14.47 -32.64
C THR A 2 38.27 14.23 -31.41
N ASP A 3 38.86 13.43 -30.50
CA ASP A 3 38.54 13.41 -29.07
C ASP A 3 38.89 14.75 -28.41
N PRO A 4 38.08 15.22 -27.43
CA PRO A 4 38.61 16.12 -26.41
C PRO A 4 39.00 15.34 -25.15
N LYS A 5 40.22 15.52 -24.77
CA LYS A 5 40.88 15.15 -23.52
C LYS A 5 40.12 15.78 -22.33
N ASP A 6 39.62 14.94 -21.46
CA ASP A 6 39.28 15.33 -20.08
C ASP A 6 40.55 15.26 -19.23
N THR A 7 41.08 16.42 -18.91
CA THR A 7 42.13 16.62 -17.91
C THR A 7 41.48 16.55 -16.51
N ASN A 8 41.57 15.38 -15.89
CA ASN A 8 41.23 15.19 -14.49
C ASN A 8 42.39 15.76 -13.65
N THR A 9 42.26 17.00 -13.22
CA THR A 9 43.16 17.64 -12.25
C THR A 9 42.75 17.18 -10.86
N MET A 10 43.48 16.23 -10.29
CA MET A 10 43.37 15.88 -8.87
C MET A 10 43.77 17.10 -8.02
N PRO A 11 43.01 17.42 -6.96
CA PRO A 11 43.45 18.44 -6.01
C PRO A 11 44.66 17.92 -5.23
N ASP A 12 45.60 18.80 -5.17
CA ASP A 12 46.87 18.75 -4.47
C ASP A 12 46.75 18.16 -3.05
N SER A 13 47.58 17.18 -2.76
CA SER A 13 47.72 16.55 -1.47
C SER A 13 48.25 17.58 -0.46
N PRO A 14 47.64 17.76 0.72
CA PRO A 14 48.23 18.65 1.71
C PRO A 14 49.61 18.12 2.11
N GLU A 15 50.60 19.01 2.04
CA GLU A 15 51.96 18.78 2.50
C GLU A 15 51.95 18.16 3.91
N GLU A 16 52.46 16.92 4.00
CA GLU A 16 52.79 16.32 5.29
C GLU A 16 53.88 17.21 5.93
N THR A 17 53.47 18.07 6.85
CA THR A 17 54.40 18.70 7.78
C THR A 17 55.03 17.58 8.62
N VAL A 18 56.21 17.18 8.26
CA VAL A 18 57.06 16.28 9.04
C VAL A 18 57.37 17.01 10.37
N VAL A 19 56.56 16.77 11.37
CA VAL A 19 56.84 17.24 12.72
C VAL A 19 58.01 16.44 13.26
N ASN A 20 59.13 17.14 13.42
CA ASN A 20 60.36 16.56 13.92
C ASN A 20 60.09 15.96 15.32
N PRO A 21 60.32 14.66 15.59
CA PRO A 21 59.98 14.02 16.89
C PRO A 21 60.82 14.52 18.07
N ALA A 22 61.76 15.46 17.85
CA ALA A 22 62.61 16.02 18.90
C ALA A 22 62.02 17.28 19.55
N ASP A 23 60.85 17.81 19.07
CA ASP A 23 60.29 19.06 19.57
C ASP A 23 58.96 18.88 20.28
N VAL A 24 58.59 17.63 20.60
CA VAL A 24 57.53 17.36 21.55
C VAL A 24 58.13 17.48 22.94
N SER A 25 58.07 18.68 23.50
CA SER A 25 58.26 18.86 24.94
C SER A 25 57.22 17.98 25.61
N VAL A 26 57.66 16.86 26.18
CA VAL A 26 56.84 16.06 27.09
C VAL A 26 56.58 17.00 28.29
N THR A 27 55.51 17.77 28.21
CA THR A 27 55.01 18.50 29.39
C THR A 27 54.77 17.43 30.44
N ASP A 28 55.43 17.57 31.56
CA ASP A 28 55.24 16.70 32.73
C ASP A 28 53.76 16.69 33.13
N VAL A 29 53.03 15.73 32.58
CA VAL A 29 51.63 15.46 32.94
C VAL A 29 51.69 15.03 34.41
N SER A 30 51.09 15.81 35.28
CA SER A 30 51.15 15.49 36.71
C SER A 30 50.47 14.13 36.95
N ALA A 31 50.98 13.37 37.91
CA ALA A 31 50.37 12.08 38.29
C ALA A 31 48.86 12.18 38.58
N ALA A 32 48.41 13.33 38.99
CA ALA A 32 46.99 13.63 39.23
C ALA A 32 46.20 13.72 37.92
N GLU A 33 46.71 14.35 36.86
CA GLU A 33 46.10 14.44 35.54
C GLU A 33 46.01 13.06 34.86
N LEU A 34 47.08 12.24 34.99
CA LEU A 34 47.05 10.85 34.50
C LEU A 34 45.96 10.02 35.20
N ALA A 35 45.84 10.14 36.53
CA ALA A 35 44.78 9.44 37.28
C ALA A 35 43.37 9.89 36.85
N GLN A 36 43.20 11.18 36.59
CA GLN A 36 41.93 11.75 36.15
C GLN A 36 41.56 11.26 34.73
N LEU A 37 42.50 11.27 33.79
CA LEU A 37 42.30 10.75 32.45
C LEU A 37 42.01 9.23 32.44
N GLN A 38 42.66 8.47 33.31
CA GLN A 38 42.33 7.04 33.48
C GLN A 38 40.90 6.82 33.96
N GLN A 39 40.47 7.59 34.94
CA GLN A 39 39.09 7.51 35.47
C GLN A 39 38.05 7.92 34.39
N GLU A 40 38.34 8.95 33.62
CA GLU A 40 37.47 9.36 32.49
C GLU A 40 37.40 8.27 31.39
N LEU A 41 38.53 7.65 31.09
CA LEU A 41 38.62 6.56 30.14
C LEU A 41 37.79 5.36 30.60
N GLU A 42 37.92 4.93 31.85
CA GLU A 42 37.14 3.83 32.42
C GLU A 42 35.64 4.13 32.37
N ALA A 43 35.26 5.37 32.76
CA ALA A 43 33.87 5.80 32.70
C ALA A 43 33.31 5.84 31.28
N ALA A 44 34.13 6.27 30.32
CA ALA A 44 33.75 6.28 28.91
C ALA A 44 33.59 4.85 28.33
N GLN A 45 34.54 3.94 28.70
CA GLN A 45 34.47 2.53 28.31
C GLN A 45 33.25 1.83 28.88
N SER A 46 32.95 2.07 30.18
CA SER A 46 31.72 1.52 30.80
C SER A 46 30.45 1.99 30.07
N LYS A 47 30.33 3.30 29.80
CA LYS A 47 29.21 3.84 29.03
C LYS A 47 29.14 3.27 27.61
N ALA A 48 30.28 3.08 26.96
CA ALA A 48 30.32 2.47 25.62
C ALA A 48 29.81 1.02 25.64
N ASN A 49 30.23 0.23 26.65
CA ASN A 49 29.76 -1.14 26.83
C ASN A 49 28.24 -1.19 27.13
N ASP A 50 27.74 -0.35 28.04
CA ASP A 50 26.32 -0.29 28.36
C ASP A 50 25.48 0.09 27.12
N ASN A 51 25.97 1.05 26.34
CA ASN A 51 25.31 1.46 25.11
C ASN A 51 25.33 0.33 24.05
N TRP A 52 26.45 -0.38 23.96
CA TRP A 52 26.59 -1.52 23.05
C TRP A 52 25.60 -2.65 23.42
N GLU A 53 25.51 -3.02 24.69
CA GLU A 53 24.54 -4.01 25.17
C GLU A 53 23.10 -3.56 24.88
N ARG A 54 22.81 -2.27 25.09
CA ARG A 54 21.51 -1.71 24.75
C ARG A 54 21.21 -1.78 23.26
N CYS A 55 22.18 -1.47 22.41
CA CYS A 55 22.05 -1.62 20.97
C CYS A 55 21.76 -3.07 20.56
N LEU A 56 22.49 -4.04 21.10
CA LEU A 56 22.27 -5.46 20.82
C LEU A 56 20.87 -5.90 21.23
N ARG A 57 20.41 -5.47 22.42
CA ARG A 57 19.06 -5.77 22.90
C ARG A 57 17.99 -5.17 21.99
N LEU A 58 18.13 -3.88 21.63
CA LEU A 58 17.21 -3.21 20.72
C LEU A 58 17.18 -3.90 19.34
N GLN A 59 18.33 -4.31 18.83
CA GLN A 59 18.41 -5.03 17.57
C GLN A 59 17.64 -6.37 17.63
N ALA A 60 17.80 -7.13 18.71
CA ALA A 60 17.06 -8.36 18.92
C ALA A 60 15.54 -8.12 19.04
N ASP A 61 15.15 -7.08 19.76
CA ASP A 61 13.73 -6.70 19.89
C ASP A 61 13.13 -6.27 18.55
N MET A 62 13.88 -5.49 17.74
CA MET A 62 13.45 -5.10 16.40
C MET A 62 13.27 -6.32 15.48
N GLU A 63 14.18 -7.29 15.51
CA GLU A 63 14.08 -8.50 14.71
C GLU A 63 12.86 -9.35 15.12
N ASN A 64 12.61 -9.48 16.43
CA ASN A 64 11.44 -10.17 16.95
C ASN A 64 10.14 -9.44 16.54
N GLN A 65 10.11 -8.12 16.63
CA GLN A 65 8.97 -7.32 16.18
C GLN A 65 8.74 -7.48 14.67
N ARG A 66 9.80 -7.41 13.85
CA ARG A 66 9.71 -7.60 12.40
C ARG A 66 9.07 -8.93 12.07
N ARG A 67 9.57 -10.02 12.65
CA ARG A 67 9.04 -11.38 12.45
C ARG A 67 7.56 -11.49 12.87
N ARG A 68 7.20 -10.85 13.98
CA ARG A 68 5.81 -10.82 14.44
C ARG A 68 4.90 -10.07 13.47
N LEU A 69 5.36 -8.90 12.97
CA LEU A 69 4.61 -8.11 12.00
C LEU A 69 4.46 -8.82 10.66
N GLU A 70 5.51 -9.47 10.17
CA GLU A 70 5.46 -10.27 8.93
C GLU A 70 4.38 -11.36 9.03
N LYS A 71 4.34 -12.08 10.15
CA LYS A 71 3.30 -13.07 10.40
C LYS A 71 1.90 -12.46 10.47
N GLN A 72 1.75 -11.32 11.13
CA GLN A 72 0.46 -10.62 11.21
C GLN A 72 -0.02 -10.15 9.84
N VAL A 73 0.88 -9.66 8.98
CA VAL A 73 0.56 -9.27 7.60
C VAL A 73 0.15 -10.51 6.78
N GLU A 74 0.88 -11.60 6.89
CA GLU A 74 0.52 -12.87 6.23
C GLU A 74 -0.88 -13.36 6.66
N ASP A 75 -1.14 -13.40 7.96
CA ASP A 75 -2.44 -13.80 8.51
C ASP A 75 -3.55 -12.84 8.06
N ALA A 76 -3.29 -11.53 8.06
CA ALA A 76 -4.24 -10.53 7.57
C ALA A 76 -4.57 -10.73 6.09
N HIS A 77 -3.57 -11.03 5.24
CA HIS A 77 -3.82 -11.35 3.83
C HIS A 77 -4.60 -12.64 3.66
N LYS A 78 -4.22 -13.69 4.39
CA LYS A 78 -4.85 -15.02 4.30
C LYS A 78 -6.33 -15.00 4.69
N TYR A 79 -6.67 -14.22 5.71
CA TYR A 79 -8.04 -14.14 6.25
C TYR A 79 -8.79 -12.85 5.87
N SER A 80 -8.20 -12.01 5.00
CA SER A 80 -8.82 -10.73 4.60
C SER A 80 -10.22 -10.86 4.04
N VAL A 81 -10.49 -11.94 3.31
CA VAL A 81 -11.79 -12.18 2.66
C VAL A 81 -12.78 -12.99 3.51
N GLN A 82 -12.37 -13.46 4.71
CA GLN A 82 -13.22 -14.33 5.53
C GLN A 82 -14.58 -13.69 5.83
N LYS A 83 -14.59 -12.46 6.30
CA LYS A 83 -15.85 -11.74 6.63
C LYS A 83 -16.74 -11.53 5.41
N PHE A 84 -16.14 -11.33 4.23
CA PHE A 84 -16.88 -11.19 2.99
C PHE A 84 -17.52 -12.53 2.60
N VAL A 85 -16.79 -13.64 2.70
CA VAL A 85 -17.32 -14.99 2.45
C VAL A 85 -18.48 -15.29 3.42
N GLU A 86 -18.29 -15.04 4.72
CA GLU A 86 -19.37 -15.20 5.72
C GLU A 86 -20.62 -14.38 5.37
N GLY A 87 -20.45 -13.19 4.79
CA GLY A 87 -21.58 -12.37 4.34
C GLY A 87 -22.27 -12.90 3.09
N ILE A 88 -21.54 -13.58 2.20
CA ILE A 88 -22.07 -14.12 0.93
C ILE A 88 -22.77 -15.47 1.12
N LEU A 89 -22.38 -16.28 2.09
CA LEU A 89 -22.96 -17.60 2.33
C LEU A 89 -24.50 -17.58 2.42
N PRO A 90 -25.16 -16.67 3.16
CA PRO A 90 -26.62 -16.61 3.20
C PRO A 90 -27.27 -16.29 1.84
N VAL A 91 -26.56 -15.62 0.94
CA VAL A 91 -27.04 -15.34 -0.43
C VAL A 91 -27.04 -16.64 -1.24
N ILE A 92 -25.99 -17.45 -1.08
CA ILE A 92 -25.88 -18.77 -1.72
C ILE A 92 -26.99 -19.68 -1.20
N ASP A 93 -27.18 -19.73 0.12
CA ASP A 93 -28.24 -20.53 0.74
C ASP A 93 -29.64 -20.13 0.21
N SER A 94 -29.89 -18.83 0.04
CA SER A 94 -31.14 -18.31 -0.51
C SER A 94 -31.35 -18.71 -1.98
N LEU A 95 -30.27 -18.74 -2.79
CA LEU A 95 -30.33 -19.22 -4.16
C LEU A 95 -30.58 -20.72 -4.24
N GLU A 96 -29.93 -21.51 -3.39
CA GLU A 96 -30.15 -22.97 -3.32
C GLU A 96 -31.58 -23.31 -2.92
N MET A 97 -32.13 -22.61 -1.92
CA MET A 97 -33.51 -22.75 -1.53
C MET A 97 -34.47 -22.36 -2.68
N GLY A 98 -34.19 -21.25 -3.38
CA GLY A 98 -34.98 -20.81 -4.53
C GLY A 98 -34.97 -21.80 -5.68
N MET A 99 -33.85 -22.50 -5.93
CA MET A 99 -33.75 -23.54 -6.94
C MET A 99 -34.55 -24.82 -6.59
N GLN A 100 -34.69 -25.11 -5.30
CA GLN A 100 -35.46 -26.26 -4.80
C GLN A 100 -36.96 -25.96 -4.68
N ALA A 101 -37.30 -24.69 -4.57
CA ALA A 101 -38.71 -24.24 -4.49
C ALA A 101 -39.35 -24.38 -5.86
N GLY A 102 -40.33 -25.29 -5.99
CA GLY A 102 -41.23 -25.30 -7.15
C GLY A 102 -42.18 -24.11 -7.04
N GLY A 103 -42.44 -23.42 -8.15
CA GLY A 103 -43.35 -22.27 -8.17
C GLY A 103 -43.59 -21.75 -9.59
N ASP A 104 -44.50 -20.79 -9.70
CA ASP A 104 -44.72 -20.05 -10.93
C ASP A 104 -43.57 -19.05 -11.18
N ILE A 105 -43.47 -18.56 -12.40
CA ILE A 105 -42.37 -17.66 -12.83
C ILE A 105 -42.33 -16.37 -12.00
N ASP A 106 -43.50 -15.88 -11.55
CA ASP A 106 -43.57 -14.63 -10.80
C ASP A 106 -43.03 -14.78 -9.37
N SER A 107 -43.34 -15.91 -8.70
CA SER A 107 -42.80 -16.25 -7.40
C SER A 107 -41.24 -16.43 -7.46
N ILE A 108 -40.75 -17.08 -8.51
CA ILE A 108 -39.29 -17.23 -8.73
C ILE A 108 -38.64 -15.86 -8.94
N ARG A 109 -39.26 -14.98 -9.73
CA ARG A 109 -38.75 -13.63 -9.98
C ARG A 109 -38.70 -12.79 -8.70
N GLU A 110 -39.73 -12.88 -7.87
CA GLU A 110 -39.78 -12.19 -6.57
C GLU A 110 -38.66 -12.70 -5.65
N GLY A 111 -38.50 -14.01 -5.52
CA GLY A 111 -37.41 -14.63 -4.73
C GLY A 111 -36.04 -14.21 -5.20
N MET A 112 -35.79 -14.21 -6.53
CA MET A 112 -34.53 -13.70 -7.09
C MET A 112 -34.32 -12.21 -6.78
N GLY A 113 -35.37 -11.39 -6.81
CA GLY A 113 -35.33 -9.98 -6.45
C GLY A 113 -34.92 -9.76 -4.99
N LEU A 114 -35.42 -10.58 -4.08
CA LEU A 114 -35.05 -10.55 -2.67
C LEU A 114 -33.59 -10.96 -2.46
N THR A 115 -33.16 -12.02 -3.13
CA THR A 115 -31.76 -12.50 -3.09
C THR A 115 -30.78 -11.46 -3.65
N LEU A 116 -31.17 -10.77 -4.73
CA LEU A 116 -30.38 -9.68 -5.29
C LEU A 116 -30.22 -8.52 -4.29
N LYS A 117 -31.30 -8.12 -3.62
CA LYS A 117 -31.25 -7.09 -2.57
C LYS A 117 -30.34 -7.50 -1.41
N GLN A 118 -30.41 -8.76 -1.00
CA GLN A 118 -29.54 -9.30 0.05
C GLN A 118 -28.07 -9.24 -0.38
N PHE A 119 -27.76 -9.61 -1.62
CA PHE A 119 -26.43 -9.50 -2.18
C PHE A 119 -25.93 -8.04 -2.23
N GLU A 120 -26.77 -7.11 -2.69
CA GLU A 120 -26.46 -5.68 -2.72
C GLU A 120 -26.15 -5.14 -1.32
N ALA A 121 -26.91 -5.53 -0.30
CA ALA A 121 -26.67 -5.16 1.10
C ALA A 121 -25.30 -5.69 1.62
N VAL A 122 -24.93 -6.91 1.24
CA VAL A 122 -23.59 -7.44 1.55
C VAL A 122 -22.50 -6.62 0.89
N MET A 123 -22.65 -6.30 -0.39
CA MET A 123 -21.68 -5.49 -1.14
C MET A 123 -21.48 -4.12 -0.49
N GLU A 124 -22.57 -3.44 -0.13
CA GLU A 124 -22.54 -2.13 0.54
C GLU A 124 -21.80 -2.20 1.89
N ARG A 125 -22.07 -3.23 2.71
CA ARG A 125 -21.40 -3.46 4.00
C ARG A 125 -19.87 -3.53 3.84
N PHE A 126 -19.39 -4.05 2.71
CA PHE A 126 -17.97 -4.16 2.40
C PHE A 126 -17.45 -3.00 1.54
N LYS A 127 -18.22 -1.91 1.43
CA LYS A 127 -17.88 -0.71 0.65
C LYS A 127 -17.60 -1.02 -0.83
N VAL A 128 -18.35 -1.99 -1.36
CA VAL A 128 -18.40 -2.26 -2.79
C VAL A 128 -19.60 -1.56 -3.36
N GLU A 129 -19.39 -0.57 -4.20
CA GLU A 129 -20.43 0.27 -4.79
C GLU A 129 -20.60 -0.05 -6.27
N ALA A 130 -21.85 -0.15 -6.72
CA ALA A 130 -22.15 -0.35 -8.13
C ALA A 130 -22.11 0.98 -8.89
N VAL A 131 -21.34 1.01 -9.98
CA VAL A 131 -21.24 2.15 -10.91
C VAL A 131 -22.19 1.91 -12.08
N ASN A 132 -23.29 2.68 -12.12
CA ASN A 132 -24.28 2.66 -13.20
C ASN A 132 -24.50 4.07 -13.75
N PRO A 133 -23.65 4.55 -14.65
CA PRO A 133 -23.60 5.95 -15.08
C PRO A 133 -24.57 6.29 -16.20
N LEU A 134 -25.72 5.62 -16.33
CA LEU A 134 -26.69 5.91 -17.38
C LEU A 134 -27.14 7.39 -17.34
N GLY A 135 -27.03 8.10 -18.45
CA GLY A 135 -27.36 9.52 -18.56
C GLY A 135 -26.31 10.48 -17.98
N GLN A 136 -25.20 9.98 -17.44
CA GLN A 136 -24.13 10.79 -16.87
C GLN A 136 -23.02 11.04 -17.91
N ALA A 137 -22.17 12.03 -17.64
CA ALA A 137 -20.98 12.27 -18.45
C ALA A 137 -20.01 11.09 -18.32
N PHE A 138 -19.37 10.73 -19.43
CA PHE A 138 -18.35 9.68 -19.47
C PHE A 138 -17.12 10.10 -18.67
N ASN A 139 -16.69 9.22 -17.75
CA ASN A 139 -15.47 9.37 -16.98
C ASN A 139 -14.55 8.17 -17.21
N PRO A 140 -13.36 8.32 -17.80
CA PRO A 140 -12.44 7.23 -18.08
C PRO A 140 -11.94 6.48 -16.85
N GLU A 141 -12.01 7.08 -15.66
CA GLU A 141 -11.56 6.47 -14.41
C GLU A 141 -12.48 5.32 -13.96
N PHE A 142 -13.79 5.46 -14.23
CA PHE A 142 -14.82 4.51 -13.78
C PHE A 142 -15.55 3.81 -14.92
N HIS A 143 -15.40 4.31 -16.16
CA HIS A 143 -16.14 3.84 -17.31
C HIS A 143 -15.22 3.41 -18.44
N GLN A 144 -15.61 2.36 -19.13
CA GLN A 144 -14.98 1.88 -20.36
C GLN A 144 -15.96 2.01 -21.51
N ALA A 145 -15.70 2.91 -22.45
CA ALA A 145 -16.48 3.04 -23.67
C ALA A 145 -16.19 1.85 -24.60
N VAL A 146 -17.21 1.06 -24.90
CA VAL A 146 -17.12 -0.08 -25.83
C VAL A 146 -17.63 0.25 -27.22
N ALA A 147 -18.54 1.24 -27.31
CA ALA A 147 -19.05 1.75 -28.57
C ALA A 147 -19.42 3.23 -28.45
N MET A 148 -19.39 3.91 -29.59
CA MET A 148 -19.87 5.28 -29.73
C MET A 148 -21.00 5.28 -30.73
N GLN A 149 -22.12 5.94 -30.40
CA GLN A 149 -23.31 6.01 -31.27
C GLN A 149 -23.87 7.43 -31.23
N PRO A 150 -24.29 7.98 -32.37
CA PRO A 150 -25.00 9.25 -32.38
C PRO A 150 -26.39 9.08 -31.75
N SER A 151 -26.77 10.02 -30.91
CA SER A 151 -28.12 10.08 -30.29
C SER A 151 -28.59 11.52 -30.32
N PRO A 152 -29.80 11.79 -30.84
CA PRO A 152 -30.35 13.12 -30.84
C PRO A 152 -30.71 13.66 -29.46
N ASP A 153 -31.04 12.73 -28.53
CA ASP A 153 -31.59 13.04 -27.20
C ASP A 153 -30.51 13.24 -26.12
N HIS A 154 -29.23 13.00 -26.46
CA HIS A 154 -28.14 13.06 -25.47
C HIS A 154 -27.04 14.01 -25.96
N ASP A 155 -26.39 14.64 -25.01
CA ASP A 155 -25.22 15.46 -25.28
C ASP A 155 -23.99 14.63 -25.65
N ASN A 156 -23.06 15.28 -26.35
CA ASN A 156 -21.79 14.64 -26.69
C ASN A 156 -21.05 14.19 -25.42
N ASN A 157 -20.45 13.01 -25.46
CA ASN A 157 -19.73 12.41 -24.31
C ASN A 157 -20.63 11.99 -23.13
N THR A 158 -21.92 11.77 -23.34
CA THR A 158 -22.86 11.25 -22.35
C THR A 158 -23.02 9.73 -22.52
N VAL A 159 -23.16 9.01 -21.43
CA VAL A 159 -23.42 7.55 -21.42
C VAL A 159 -24.87 7.31 -21.81
N ILE A 160 -25.09 6.71 -22.97
CA ILE A 160 -26.44 6.41 -23.50
C ILE A 160 -26.96 5.01 -23.13
N ALA A 161 -26.04 4.08 -22.86
CA ALA A 161 -26.40 2.74 -22.39
C ALA A 161 -25.29 2.16 -21.53
N VAL A 162 -25.68 1.36 -20.55
CA VAL A 162 -24.75 0.58 -19.70
C VAL A 162 -24.90 -0.89 -20.04
N MET A 163 -23.92 -1.44 -20.70
CA MET A 163 -23.90 -2.85 -21.07
C MET A 163 -23.58 -3.74 -19.89
N GLN A 164 -22.71 -3.26 -19.00
CA GLN A 164 -22.31 -3.96 -17.79
C GLN A 164 -22.00 -2.92 -16.68
N LYS A 165 -22.63 -3.11 -15.51
CA LYS A 165 -22.34 -2.26 -14.34
C LYS A 165 -20.89 -2.41 -13.91
N GLY A 166 -20.24 -1.31 -13.55
CA GLY A 166 -18.96 -1.28 -12.89
C GLY A 166 -19.08 -1.49 -11.38
N TYR A 167 -17.95 -1.69 -10.73
CA TYR A 167 -17.88 -1.77 -9.27
C TYR A 167 -16.61 -1.11 -8.76
N THR A 168 -16.75 -0.41 -7.64
CA THR A 168 -15.64 0.15 -6.87
C THR A 168 -15.57 -0.52 -5.50
N LEU A 169 -14.38 -0.62 -4.93
CA LEU A 169 -14.12 -1.08 -3.58
C LEU A 169 -13.43 0.04 -2.81
N SER A 170 -14.09 0.61 -1.81
CA SER A 170 -13.55 1.74 -1.03
C SER A 170 -13.03 2.88 -1.92
N GLY A 171 -13.76 3.22 -2.98
CA GLY A 171 -13.40 4.28 -3.95
C GLY A 171 -12.42 3.86 -5.04
N ARG A 172 -11.80 2.68 -4.96
CA ARG A 172 -10.92 2.16 -6.02
C ARG A 172 -11.70 1.32 -7.01
N THR A 173 -11.56 1.60 -8.30
CA THR A 173 -12.20 0.84 -9.37
C THR A 173 -11.69 -0.59 -9.41
N VAL A 174 -12.60 -1.55 -9.18
CA VAL A 174 -12.35 -3.00 -9.34
C VAL A 174 -12.63 -3.42 -10.77
N ARG A 175 -13.74 -2.92 -11.31
CA ARG A 175 -14.15 -3.15 -12.70
C ARG A 175 -14.86 -1.88 -13.21
N PRO A 176 -14.38 -1.27 -14.31
CA PRO A 176 -15.09 -0.15 -14.91
C PRO A 176 -16.44 -0.58 -15.48
N ALA A 177 -17.40 0.33 -15.52
CA ALA A 177 -18.66 0.09 -16.21
C ALA A 177 -18.45 0.09 -17.71
N MET A 178 -18.92 -0.93 -18.42
CA MET A 178 -18.90 -0.99 -19.88
C MET A 178 -20.09 -0.21 -20.44
N VAL A 179 -19.81 0.86 -21.16
CA VAL A 179 -20.83 1.84 -21.57
C VAL A 179 -20.78 2.15 -23.06
N MET A 180 -21.91 2.57 -23.59
CA MET A 180 -22.00 3.24 -24.89
C MET A 180 -22.08 4.73 -24.66
N VAL A 181 -21.32 5.50 -25.45
CA VAL A 181 -21.18 6.95 -25.30
C VAL A 181 -21.75 7.65 -26.54
N CYS A 182 -22.45 8.76 -26.32
CA CYS A 182 -22.92 9.61 -27.40
C CYS A 182 -21.75 10.34 -28.06
N LYS A 183 -21.68 10.25 -29.37
CA LYS A 183 -20.77 11.04 -30.20
C LYS A 183 -21.62 11.76 -31.26
N LYS A 184 -21.72 13.06 -31.13
CA LYS A 184 -22.31 13.94 -32.15
C LYS A 184 -21.29 14.31 -33.18
#